data_868b4f411f339b4df9161b062cd30b7b
#
_entry.id   868b4f411f339b4df9161b062cd30b7b
#
_cell.length_a   1.000
_cell.length_b   1.000
_cell.length_c   1.000
_cell.angle_alpha   90.00
_cell.angle_beta   90.00
_cell.angle_gamma   90.00
#
_symmetry.space_group_name_H-M   'P 1'
#
loop_
_entity.id
_entity.type
_entity.pdbx_description
1 polymer ?
#
loop_
_entity_poly.entity_id
_entity_poly.type
_entity_poly.pdbx_seq_one_letter_code
_entity_poly.pdbx_strand_id
1 'polypeptide(L)'
;MNLPIYIVSLKRDIERRNKINDVFQRLNINFDFFDAIDAKDPQNKEIIDKMRLSGVGAEMTDGEIACTLSHQLIYQDMIDKNIEWAVILEDDVIVNEKFKKFLQYFNLSEKDKLKHNNLYLLGGQKGLHDYPVLGQSLFSKVKISTCTFRRVNFNKNKIRRTCSYLMNKDMAQKLLKLTKDYGTYRADSWKLMHQHHIIKEFYLDEI
;
A
#
# COMPACT_ATOMS: atom_id res chain seq x y z
N MET A 1 -21.04 -4.91 1.05
CA MET A 1 -20.19 -3.70 1.18
C MET A 1 -18.89 -4.03 0.47
N ASN A 2 -18.57 -3.34 -0.60
CA ASN A 2 -17.35 -3.61 -1.36
C ASN A 2 -16.13 -3.03 -0.62
N LEU A 3 -15.00 -3.73 -0.69
CA LEU A 3 -13.71 -3.25 -0.19
C LEU A 3 -13.25 -2.09 -1.10
N PRO A 4 -13.08 -0.86 -0.58
CA PRO A 4 -12.59 0.27 -1.40
C PRO A 4 -11.19 0.00 -1.97
N ILE A 5 -10.98 0.43 -3.21
CA ILE A 5 -9.72 0.29 -3.93
C ILE A 5 -9.24 1.69 -4.34
N TYR A 6 -8.09 2.07 -3.85
CA TYR A 6 -7.36 3.26 -4.32
C TYR A 6 -6.28 2.84 -5.29
N ILE A 7 -6.24 3.47 -6.45
CA ILE A 7 -5.12 3.31 -7.40
C ILE A 7 -4.36 4.63 -7.48
N VAL A 8 -3.16 4.64 -6.92
CA VAL A 8 -2.26 5.80 -6.93
C VAL A 8 -1.70 5.98 -8.33
N SER A 9 -2.00 7.10 -8.98
CA SER A 9 -1.56 7.37 -10.34
C SER A 9 -1.40 8.85 -10.62
N LEU A 10 -0.36 9.23 -11.35
CA LEU A 10 -0.19 10.59 -11.81
C LEU A 10 -1.27 10.94 -12.85
N LYS A 11 -1.90 12.12 -12.72
CA LYS A 11 -2.90 12.59 -13.70
C LYS A 11 -2.39 12.62 -15.12
N ARG A 12 -1.11 12.97 -15.31
CA ARG A 12 -0.48 13.09 -16.63
C ARG A 12 -0.12 11.73 -17.24
N ASP A 13 -0.12 10.64 -16.47
CA ASP A 13 0.27 9.32 -16.98
C ASP A 13 -0.92 8.58 -17.60
N ILE A 14 -1.45 9.17 -18.68
CA ILE A 14 -2.64 8.69 -19.37
C ILE A 14 -2.48 7.25 -19.87
N GLU A 15 -1.29 6.88 -20.33
CA GLU A 15 -1.04 5.53 -20.84
C GLU A 15 -1.22 4.48 -19.74
N ARG A 16 -0.65 4.69 -18.54
CA ARG A 16 -0.82 3.79 -17.39
C ARG A 16 -2.27 3.75 -16.92
N ARG A 17 -2.92 4.90 -16.81
CA ARG A 17 -4.35 4.98 -16.45
C ARG A 17 -5.23 4.20 -17.43
N ASN A 18 -4.98 4.33 -18.74
CA ASN A 18 -5.74 3.57 -19.75
C ASN A 18 -5.51 2.05 -19.60
N LYS A 19 -4.26 1.61 -19.39
CA LYS A 19 -3.96 0.19 -19.14
C LYS A 19 -4.70 -0.36 -17.92
N ILE A 20 -4.71 0.39 -16.83
CA ILE A 20 -5.45 0.02 -15.60
C ILE A 20 -6.95 -0.03 -15.90
N ASN A 21 -7.52 1.00 -16.53
CA ASN A 21 -8.94 1.02 -16.91
C ASN A 21 -9.33 -0.21 -17.71
N ASP A 22 -8.57 -0.54 -18.77
CA ASP A 22 -8.84 -1.69 -19.65
C ASP A 22 -8.84 -3.02 -18.88
N VAL A 23 -7.88 -3.19 -17.96
CA VAL A 23 -7.78 -4.43 -17.17
C VAL A 23 -8.93 -4.51 -16.16
N PHE A 24 -9.21 -3.44 -15.43
CA PHE A 24 -10.26 -3.42 -14.40
C PHE A 24 -11.64 -3.54 -15.00
N GLN A 25 -11.91 -2.91 -16.17
CA GLN A 25 -13.16 -3.08 -16.91
C GLN A 25 -13.34 -4.53 -17.37
N ARG A 26 -12.32 -5.16 -17.97
CA ARG A 26 -12.39 -6.58 -18.36
C ARG A 26 -12.69 -7.51 -17.19
N LEU A 27 -12.15 -7.19 -16.02
CA LEU A 27 -12.37 -7.95 -14.80
C LEU A 27 -13.69 -7.59 -14.09
N ASN A 28 -14.41 -6.56 -14.58
CA ASN A 28 -15.60 -6.00 -13.94
C ASN A 28 -15.36 -5.64 -12.46
N ILE A 29 -14.28 -4.89 -12.21
CA ILE A 29 -13.88 -4.39 -10.90
C ILE A 29 -14.04 -2.88 -10.89
N ASN A 30 -14.81 -2.35 -9.92
CA ASN A 30 -14.91 -0.91 -9.68
C ASN A 30 -13.74 -0.43 -8.83
N PHE A 31 -13.19 0.71 -9.17
CA PHE A 31 -12.09 1.36 -8.46
C PHE A 31 -12.13 2.87 -8.67
N ASP A 32 -11.35 3.59 -7.87
CA ASP A 32 -11.12 5.02 -8.03
C ASP A 32 -9.62 5.30 -8.21
N PHE A 33 -9.27 6.16 -9.18
CA PHE A 33 -7.93 6.73 -9.22
C PHE A 33 -7.78 7.73 -8.10
N PHE A 34 -6.68 7.60 -7.37
CA PHE A 34 -6.20 8.62 -6.45
C PHE A 34 -5.09 9.41 -7.15
N ASP A 35 -5.32 10.70 -7.35
CA ASP A 35 -4.36 11.57 -8.04
C ASP A 35 -3.09 11.73 -7.22
N ALA A 36 -2.01 11.13 -7.68
CA ALA A 36 -0.72 11.21 -7.04
C ALA A 36 -0.11 12.62 -7.13
N ILE A 37 0.63 13.01 -6.11
CA ILE A 37 1.46 14.23 -6.14
C ILE A 37 2.50 14.08 -7.23
N ASP A 38 2.51 15.01 -8.17
CA ASP A 38 3.51 15.05 -9.23
C ASP A 38 4.72 15.90 -8.80
N ALA A 39 5.88 15.26 -8.68
CA ALA A 39 7.12 15.93 -8.35
C ALA A 39 7.60 16.93 -9.44
N LYS A 40 7.06 16.81 -10.66
CA LYS A 40 7.40 17.72 -11.78
C LYS A 40 6.45 18.92 -11.85
N ASP A 41 5.36 18.92 -11.10
CA ASP A 41 4.44 20.06 -11.04
C ASP A 41 5.03 21.13 -10.11
N PRO A 42 5.31 22.35 -10.63
CA PRO A 42 5.83 23.46 -9.82
C PRO A 42 4.96 23.81 -8.60
N GLN A 43 3.65 23.56 -8.68
CA GLN A 43 2.72 23.81 -7.57
C GLN A 43 3.00 22.93 -6.35
N ASN A 44 3.62 21.77 -6.56
CA ASN A 44 3.95 20.84 -5.48
C ASN A 44 5.35 21.08 -4.87
N LYS A 45 6.13 22.01 -5.45
CA LYS A 45 7.51 22.23 -5.01
C LYS A 45 7.61 22.62 -3.54
N GLU A 46 6.78 23.54 -3.09
CA GLU A 46 6.81 24.03 -1.71
C GLU A 46 6.55 22.90 -0.69
N ILE A 47 5.53 22.08 -0.92
CA ILE A 47 5.23 20.96 -0.02
C ILE A 47 6.33 19.90 -0.04
N ILE A 48 6.92 19.63 -1.19
CA ILE A 48 8.03 18.67 -1.33
C ILE A 48 9.27 19.18 -0.58
N ASP A 49 9.63 20.46 -0.75
CA ASP A 49 10.77 21.07 -0.08
C ASP A 49 10.56 21.08 1.46
N LYS A 50 9.36 21.41 1.92
CA LYS A 50 8.99 21.34 3.33
C LYS A 50 9.14 19.94 3.91
N MET A 51 8.66 18.93 3.18
CA MET A 51 8.77 17.53 3.60
C MET A 51 10.22 17.03 3.59
N ARG A 52 11.05 17.52 2.65
CA ARG A 52 12.49 17.22 2.60
C ARG A 52 13.22 17.66 3.86
N LEU A 53 12.88 18.83 4.38
CA LEU A 53 13.51 19.41 5.56
C LEU A 53 13.10 18.72 6.87
N SER A 54 12.11 17.85 6.85
CA SER A 54 11.59 17.17 8.02
C SER A 54 12.24 15.78 8.23
N GLY A 55 13.23 15.71 9.10
CA GLY A 55 13.73 14.43 9.63
C GLY A 55 14.48 13.56 8.62
N VAL A 56 14.09 12.29 8.53
CA VAL A 56 14.78 11.24 7.74
C VAL A 56 14.56 11.32 6.22
N GLY A 57 13.80 12.32 5.78
CA GLY A 57 13.55 12.55 4.36
C GLY A 57 14.64 13.31 3.62
N ALA A 58 15.69 13.79 4.31
CA ALA A 58 16.70 14.66 3.72
C ALA A 58 17.45 14.06 2.51
N GLU A 59 17.63 12.77 2.49
CA GLU A 59 18.28 12.03 1.37
C GLU A 59 17.31 11.54 0.30
N MET A 60 16.01 11.86 0.41
CA MET A 60 15.01 11.42 -0.55
C MET A 60 14.99 12.33 -1.78
N THR A 61 14.76 11.72 -2.95
CA THR A 61 14.47 12.45 -4.19
C THR A 61 13.08 13.08 -4.13
N ASP A 62 12.81 14.08 -4.98
CA ASP A 62 11.48 14.70 -5.11
C ASP A 62 10.40 13.65 -5.42
N GLY A 63 10.73 12.67 -6.28
CA GLY A 63 9.82 11.59 -6.63
C GLY A 63 9.49 10.68 -5.45
N GLU A 64 10.46 10.34 -4.60
CA GLU A 64 10.23 9.53 -3.39
C GLU A 64 9.39 10.29 -2.35
N ILE A 65 9.61 11.59 -2.21
CA ILE A 65 8.80 12.44 -1.33
C ILE A 65 7.36 12.54 -1.87
N ALA A 66 7.20 12.78 -3.17
CA ALA A 66 5.89 12.87 -3.81
C ALA A 66 5.11 11.55 -3.70
N CYS A 67 5.78 10.40 -3.88
CA CYS A 67 5.19 9.09 -3.64
C CYS A 67 4.73 8.95 -2.19
N THR A 68 5.56 9.31 -1.23
CA THR A 68 5.22 9.26 0.21
C THR A 68 4.02 10.14 0.51
N LEU A 69 4.00 11.38 0.02
CA LEU A 69 2.87 12.30 0.18
C LEU A 69 1.58 11.73 -0.42
N SER A 70 1.66 11.12 -1.60
CA SER A 70 0.51 10.50 -2.25
C SER A 70 -0.13 9.41 -1.38
N HIS A 71 0.69 8.54 -0.79
CA HIS A 71 0.19 7.52 0.15
C HIS A 71 -0.38 8.13 1.44
N GLN A 72 0.26 9.17 1.98
CA GLN A 72 -0.24 9.86 3.17
C GLN A 72 -1.59 10.54 2.92
N LEU A 73 -1.82 11.10 1.75
CA LEU A 73 -3.11 11.66 1.37
C LEU A 73 -4.20 10.59 1.30
N ILE A 74 -3.87 9.37 0.83
CA ILE A 74 -4.82 8.23 0.90
C ILE A 74 -5.12 7.87 2.35
N TYR A 75 -4.09 7.85 3.23
CA TYR A 75 -4.31 7.58 4.65
C TYR A 75 -5.24 8.60 5.29
N GLN A 76 -5.07 9.88 4.94
CA GLN A 76 -5.96 10.94 5.40
C GLN A 76 -7.38 10.75 4.86
N ASP A 77 -7.54 10.45 3.57
CA ASP A 77 -8.85 10.21 2.95
C ASP A 77 -9.58 9.01 3.59
N MET A 78 -8.85 7.93 3.91
CA MET A 78 -9.42 6.79 4.65
C MET A 78 -9.95 7.21 6.03
N ILE A 79 -9.25 8.11 6.71
CA ILE A 79 -9.67 8.62 8.03
C ILE A 79 -10.91 9.51 7.88
N ASP A 80 -10.87 10.46 6.96
CA ASP A 80 -11.93 11.45 6.73
C ASP A 80 -13.23 10.78 6.29
N LYS A 81 -13.15 9.77 5.44
CA LYS A 81 -14.29 8.98 4.97
C LYS A 81 -14.67 7.82 5.89
N ASN A 82 -13.97 7.65 7.01
CA ASN A 82 -14.18 6.54 7.94
C ASN A 82 -14.10 5.16 7.30
N ILE A 83 -13.15 4.96 6.37
CA ILE A 83 -12.93 3.69 5.66
C ILE A 83 -12.12 2.75 6.55
N GLU A 84 -12.75 1.70 7.03
CA GLU A 84 -12.14 0.76 7.96
C GLU A 84 -10.97 -0.03 7.35
N TRP A 85 -11.16 -0.55 6.14
CA TRP A 85 -10.17 -1.30 5.36
C TRP A 85 -10.19 -0.85 3.91
N ALA A 86 -9.01 -0.73 3.29
CA ALA A 86 -8.88 -0.43 1.87
C ALA A 86 -7.72 -1.21 1.23
N VAL A 87 -7.88 -1.52 -0.04
CA VAL A 87 -6.78 -1.94 -0.92
C VAL A 87 -6.16 -0.71 -1.54
N ILE A 88 -4.84 -0.63 -1.49
CA ILE A 88 -4.05 0.44 -2.12
C ILE A 88 -3.13 -0.21 -3.14
N LEU A 89 -3.20 0.28 -4.37
CA LEU A 89 -2.45 -0.20 -5.53
C LEU A 89 -1.68 0.96 -6.17
N GLU A 90 -0.52 0.68 -6.75
CA GLU A 90 0.15 1.58 -7.70
C GLU A 90 -0.33 1.28 -9.13
N ASP A 91 -0.12 2.21 -10.06
CA ASP A 91 -0.64 2.12 -11.44
C ASP A 91 0.20 1.23 -12.38
N ASP A 92 1.20 0.55 -11.85
CA ASP A 92 2.02 -0.44 -12.57
C ASP A 92 1.74 -1.89 -12.13
N VAL A 93 0.66 -2.11 -11.37
CA VAL A 93 0.27 -3.45 -10.94
C VAL A 93 -0.30 -4.28 -12.09
N ILE A 94 -0.08 -5.58 -12.01
CA ILE A 94 -0.72 -6.57 -12.88
C ILE A 94 -1.76 -7.30 -12.04
N VAL A 95 -3.05 -7.02 -12.28
CA VAL A 95 -4.16 -7.70 -11.64
C VAL A 95 -4.75 -8.78 -12.56
N ASN A 96 -5.33 -9.81 -11.96
CA ASN A 96 -5.82 -10.98 -12.66
C ASN A 96 -7.12 -11.55 -12.02
N GLU A 97 -7.59 -12.69 -12.51
CA GLU A 97 -8.79 -13.36 -11.98
C GLU A 97 -8.67 -13.77 -10.49
N LYS A 98 -7.45 -13.99 -9.98
CA LYS A 98 -7.25 -14.29 -8.54
C LYS A 98 -7.59 -13.07 -7.69
N PHE A 99 -7.13 -11.87 -8.10
CA PHE A 99 -7.46 -10.61 -7.44
C PHE A 99 -8.97 -10.32 -7.50
N LYS A 100 -9.61 -10.52 -8.68
CA LYS A 100 -11.06 -10.39 -8.81
C LYS A 100 -11.81 -11.30 -7.83
N LYS A 101 -11.45 -12.58 -7.78
CA LYS A 101 -12.06 -13.54 -6.85
C LYS A 101 -11.83 -13.13 -5.38
N PHE A 102 -10.63 -12.63 -5.05
CA PHE A 102 -10.34 -12.12 -3.72
C PHE A 102 -11.35 -11.02 -3.33
N LEU A 103 -11.59 -10.03 -4.19
CA LEU A 103 -12.54 -8.95 -3.95
C LEU A 103 -14.00 -9.43 -3.86
N GLN A 104 -14.41 -10.31 -4.77
CA GLN A 104 -15.79 -10.82 -4.84
C GLN A 104 -16.20 -11.58 -3.57
N TYR A 105 -15.28 -12.35 -3.02
CA TYR A 105 -15.55 -13.17 -1.82
C TYR A 105 -15.13 -12.50 -0.52
N PHE A 106 -14.61 -11.27 -0.59
CA PHE A 106 -14.31 -10.49 0.61
C PHE A 106 -15.60 -9.91 1.20
N ASN A 107 -15.96 -10.34 2.39
CA ASN A 107 -17.18 -9.94 3.09
C ASN A 107 -16.90 -9.55 4.56
N LEU A 108 -17.94 -9.22 5.31
CA LEU A 108 -17.79 -8.81 6.70
C LEU A 108 -17.10 -9.86 7.57
N SER A 109 -17.40 -11.16 7.38
CA SER A 109 -16.76 -12.24 8.15
C SER A 109 -15.27 -12.41 7.84
N GLU A 110 -14.81 -11.95 6.67
CA GLU A 110 -13.40 -11.94 6.32
C GLU A 110 -12.65 -10.83 7.06
N LYS A 111 -13.30 -9.70 7.37
CA LYS A 111 -12.71 -8.61 8.15
C LYS A 111 -12.33 -9.07 9.55
N ASP A 112 -13.12 -9.92 10.18
CA ASP A 112 -12.87 -10.44 11.54
C ASP A 112 -11.59 -11.27 11.62
N LYS A 113 -11.10 -11.79 10.48
CA LYS A 113 -9.83 -12.51 10.39
C LYS A 113 -8.62 -11.57 10.30
N LEU A 114 -8.85 -10.32 9.94
CA LEU A 114 -7.81 -9.32 9.79
C LEU A 114 -7.43 -8.72 11.15
N LYS A 115 -6.15 -8.53 11.37
CA LYS A 115 -5.64 -7.86 12.58
C LYS A 115 -5.16 -6.46 12.24
N HIS A 116 -5.61 -5.47 12.99
CA HIS A 116 -5.39 -4.05 12.74
C HIS A 116 -3.90 -3.64 12.74
N ASN A 117 -3.05 -4.40 13.41
CA ASN A 117 -1.60 -4.14 13.46
C ASN A 117 -0.79 -5.00 12.48
N ASN A 118 -1.45 -5.66 11.53
CA ASN A 118 -0.79 -6.43 10.48
C ASN A 118 -0.94 -5.74 9.11
N LEU A 119 0.11 -5.79 8.31
CA LEU A 119 0.07 -5.38 6.91
C LEU A 119 -0.08 -6.61 6.02
N TYR A 120 -1.02 -6.55 5.08
CA TYR A 120 -1.28 -7.63 4.14
C TYR A 120 -0.83 -7.19 2.75
N LEU A 121 0.30 -7.75 2.30
CA LEU A 121 0.86 -7.49 0.97
C LEU A 121 0.16 -8.40 -0.04
N LEU A 122 -0.41 -7.80 -1.07
CA LEU A 122 -1.17 -8.49 -2.10
C LEU A 122 -0.31 -8.89 -3.30
N GLY A 123 0.96 -8.47 -3.31
CA GLY A 123 1.92 -8.77 -4.35
C GLY A 123 3.08 -7.79 -4.39
N GLY A 124 3.77 -7.75 -5.53
CA GLY A 124 4.86 -6.82 -5.78
C GLY A 124 6.22 -7.21 -5.21
N GLN A 125 6.32 -8.34 -4.52
CA GLN A 125 7.60 -8.83 -3.98
C GLN A 125 8.27 -9.83 -4.91
N LYS A 126 7.49 -10.62 -5.66
CA LYS A 126 8.00 -11.59 -6.63
C LYS A 126 8.81 -10.87 -7.73
N GLY A 127 9.96 -11.43 -8.08
CA GLY A 127 10.88 -10.83 -9.05
C GLY A 127 11.88 -9.84 -8.45
N LEU A 128 11.73 -9.46 -7.18
CA LEU A 128 12.80 -8.79 -6.45
C LEU A 128 13.91 -9.79 -6.12
N HIS A 129 15.16 -9.31 -6.14
CA HIS A 129 16.33 -10.12 -5.76
C HIS A 129 16.20 -10.69 -4.34
N ASP A 130 15.59 -9.93 -3.42
CA ASP A 130 15.40 -10.34 -2.03
C ASP A 130 14.19 -11.29 -1.82
N TYR A 131 13.32 -11.48 -2.81
CA TYR A 131 12.12 -12.30 -2.66
C TYR A 131 12.40 -13.74 -2.19
N PRO A 132 13.40 -14.44 -2.73
CA PRO A 132 13.68 -15.83 -2.31
C PRO A 132 14.10 -15.96 -0.84
N VAL A 133 14.58 -14.89 -0.21
CA VAL A 133 15.02 -14.88 1.19
C VAL A 133 13.95 -14.41 2.18
N LEU A 134 12.77 -14.02 1.68
CA LEU A 134 11.60 -13.76 2.54
C LEU A 134 11.08 -15.10 3.07
N GLY A 135 11.38 -15.40 4.32
CA GLY A 135 10.98 -16.66 4.94
C GLY A 135 9.50 -16.66 5.28
N GLN A 136 8.65 -17.10 4.35
CA GLN A 136 7.23 -17.26 4.58
C GLN A 136 6.94 -18.48 5.48
N SER A 137 6.06 -18.31 6.47
CA SER A 137 5.67 -19.35 7.38
C SER A 137 4.85 -20.45 6.69
N LEU A 138 5.19 -21.71 6.95
CA LEU A 138 4.36 -22.84 6.55
C LEU A 138 3.12 -22.98 7.45
N PHE A 139 3.24 -22.61 8.72
CA PHE A 139 2.20 -22.83 9.75
C PHE A 139 1.38 -21.57 10.03
N SER A 140 2.03 -20.40 10.15
CA SER A 140 1.33 -19.13 10.41
C SER A 140 0.77 -18.57 9.15
N LYS A 141 -0.49 -18.84 8.88
CA LYS A 141 -1.24 -18.38 7.72
C LYS A 141 -2.65 -17.95 8.11
N VAL A 142 -3.21 -17.05 7.33
CA VAL A 142 -4.62 -16.67 7.43
C VAL A 142 -5.25 -16.78 6.05
N LYS A 143 -6.40 -17.44 5.98
CA LYS A 143 -7.20 -17.51 4.76
C LYS A 143 -8.19 -16.37 4.78
N ILE A 144 -8.08 -15.47 3.82
CA ILE A 144 -8.96 -14.30 3.62
C ILE A 144 -9.52 -14.44 2.23
N SER A 145 -10.85 -14.52 2.13
CA SER A 145 -11.51 -14.78 0.87
C SER A 145 -10.95 -16.06 0.20
N THR A 146 -10.47 -15.96 -1.03
CA THR A 146 -9.89 -17.08 -1.79
C THR A 146 -8.37 -17.20 -1.63
N CYS A 147 -7.74 -16.29 -0.87
CA CYS A 147 -6.30 -16.18 -0.75
C CYS A 147 -5.78 -16.70 0.58
N THR A 148 -4.54 -17.19 0.59
CA THR A 148 -3.87 -17.69 1.79
C THR A 148 -2.63 -16.88 2.07
N PHE A 149 -2.79 -15.85 2.88
CA PHE A 149 -1.70 -14.99 3.32
C PHE A 149 -0.81 -15.72 4.32
N ARG A 150 0.48 -15.78 4.04
CA ARG A 150 1.49 -16.39 4.91
C ARG A 150 2.28 -15.32 5.64
N ARG A 151 2.47 -15.50 6.94
CA ARG A 151 3.29 -14.58 7.72
C ARG A 151 4.75 -14.64 7.25
N VAL A 152 5.38 -13.49 7.12
CA VAL A 152 6.83 -13.38 6.88
C VAL A 152 7.55 -13.51 8.21
N ASN A 153 8.27 -14.62 8.41
CA ASN A 153 9.00 -14.91 9.65
C ASN A 153 10.41 -14.30 9.65
N PHE A 154 11.11 -14.38 8.50
CA PHE A 154 12.51 -13.96 8.38
C PHE A 154 12.66 -12.85 7.36
N ASN A 155 13.71 -12.05 7.54
CA ASN A 155 14.11 -11.02 6.58
C ASN A 155 13.01 -9.96 6.30
N LYS A 156 12.19 -9.63 7.30
CA LYS A 156 11.14 -8.58 7.19
C LYS A 156 11.72 -7.24 6.69
N ASN A 157 13.00 -6.98 6.97
CA ASN A 157 13.72 -5.80 6.50
C ASN A 157 14.04 -5.81 4.99
N LYS A 158 13.75 -6.92 4.31
CA LYS A 158 13.88 -7.07 2.85
C LYS A 158 12.58 -6.82 2.09
N ILE A 159 11.46 -6.67 2.80
CA ILE A 159 10.19 -6.26 2.20
C ILE A 159 10.33 -4.85 1.65
N ARG A 160 9.91 -4.65 0.40
CA ARG A 160 10.02 -3.41 -0.37
C ARG A 160 8.73 -3.13 -1.12
N ARG A 161 8.65 -1.94 -1.71
CA ARG A 161 7.57 -1.45 -2.57
C ARG A 161 6.23 -1.29 -1.87
N THR A 162 5.50 -0.34 -2.35
CA THR A 162 4.10 -0.04 -2.01
C THR A 162 3.12 -0.50 -3.09
N CYS A 163 3.58 -1.38 -3.98
CA CYS A 163 2.91 -1.80 -5.21
C CYS A 163 1.44 -2.23 -4.98
N SER A 164 1.19 -3.10 -3.98
CA SER A 164 -0.17 -3.50 -3.61
C SER A 164 -0.26 -4.00 -2.18
N TYR A 165 -1.18 -3.43 -1.40
CA TYR A 165 -1.39 -3.82 -0.01
C TYR A 165 -2.80 -3.53 0.49
N LEU A 166 -3.21 -4.28 1.51
CA LEU A 166 -4.44 -4.09 2.26
C LEU A 166 -4.07 -3.59 3.66
N MET A 167 -4.67 -2.47 4.06
CA MET A 167 -4.47 -1.87 5.38
C MET A 167 -5.76 -1.29 5.94
N ASN A 168 -5.74 -0.95 7.22
CA ASN A 168 -6.88 -0.35 7.90
C ASN A 168 -6.62 1.09 8.33
N LYS A 169 -7.72 1.75 8.73
CA LYS A 169 -7.74 3.14 9.19
C LYS A 169 -6.85 3.38 10.41
N ASP A 170 -6.81 2.45 11.39
CA ASP A 170 -5.97 2.61 12.59
C ASP A 170 -4.48 2.65 12.22
N MET A 171 -4.07 1.82 11.26
CA MET A 171 -2.71 1.85 10.74
C MET A 171 -2.44 3.17 10.01
N ALA A 172 -3.39 3.64 9.18
CA ALA A 172 -3.30 4.93 8.50
C ALA A 172 -3.07 6.09 9.50
N GLN A 173 -3.86 6.16 10.58
CA GLN A 173 -3.68 7.16 11.65
C GLN A 173 -2.29 7.10 12.29
N LYS A 174 -1.80 5.90 12.59
CA LYS A 174 -0.47 5.71 13.19
C LYS A 174 0.67 6.10 12.24
N LEU A 175 0.51 5.84 10.93
CA LEU A 175 1.50 6.22 9.92
C LEU A 175 1.57 7.74 9.74
N LEU A 176 0.43 8.44 9.71
CA LEU A 176 0.40 9.90 9.70
C LEU A 176 1.02 10.49 10.98
N LYS A 177 0.72 9.90 12.14
CA LYS A 177 1.34 10.30 13.39
C LYS A 177 2.85 10.09 13.36
N LEU A 178 3.34 8.94 12.84
CA LEU A 178 4.77 8.68 12.72
C LEU A 178 5.46 9.75 11.86
N THR A 179 4.85 10.15 10.74
CA THR A 179 5.40 11.23 9.91
C THR A 179 5.48 12.54 10.67
N LYS A 180 4.46 12.88 11.45
CA LYS A 180 4.43 14.10 12.26
C LYS A 180 5.51 14.09 13.35
N ASP A 181 5.72 12.96 14.00
CA ASP A 181 6.62 12.82 15.15
C ASP A 181 8.09 12.58 14.74
N TYR A 182 8.28 11.92 13.61
CA TYR A 182 9.61 11.43 13.18
C TYR A 182 10.15 12.15 11.95
N GLY A 183 9.28 12.77 11.17
CA GLY A 183 9.59 13.36 9.88
C GLY A 183 9.33 12.44 8.70
N THR A 184 9.70 12.92 7.51
CA THR A 184 9.43 12.25 6.24
C THR A 184 10.32 11.02 6.07
N TYR A 185 9.74 9.93 5.56
CA TYR A 185 10.42 8.68 5.23
C TYR A 185 9.82 8.10 3.94
N ARG A 186 10.52 7.20 3.25
CA ARG A 186 10.00 6.57 2.02
C ARG A 186 8.71 5.80 2.29
N ALA A 187 7.77 5.85 1.37
CA ALA A 187 6.48 5.15 1.47
C ALA A 187 6.62 3.66 1.79
N ASP A 188 7.67 3.01 1.29
CA ASP A 188 7.99 1.61 1.50
C ASP A 188 8.99 1.33 2.65
N SER A 189 9.14 2.27 3.57
CA SER A 189 10.01 2.11 4.76
C SER A 189 9.39 1.13 5.78
N TRP A 190 9.00 -0.05 5.32
CA TRP A 190 8.33 -1.07 6.13
C TRP A 190 9.13 -1.49 7.37
N LYS A 191 10.47 -1.50 7.27
CA LYS A 191 11.36 -1.73 8.40
C LYS A 191 11.16 -0.70 9.50
N LEU A 192 11.12 0.59 9.15
CA LEU A 192 10.90 1.69 10.09
C LEU A 192 9.54 1.55 10.78
N MET A 193 8.49 1.30 10.00
CA MET A 193 7.12 1.13 10.51
C MET A 193 7.02 -0.08 11.46
N HIS A 194 7.77 -1.15 11.20
CA HIS A 194 7.86 -2.32 12.07
C HIS A 194 8.64 -2.00 13.36
N GLN A 195 9.75 -1.27 13.28
CA GLN A 195 10.55 -0.85 14.44
C GLN A 195 9.76 0.07 15.39
N HIS A 196 8.86 0.90 14.84
CA HIS A 196 7.95 1.74 15.62
C HIS A 196 6.66 1.01 16.06
N HIS A 197 6.60 -0.31 15.91
CA HIS A 197 5.47 -1.16 16.32
C HIS A 197 4.11 -0.80 15.68
N ILE A 198 4.12 -0.04 14.58
CA ILE A 198 2.90 0.25 13.81
C ILE A 198 2.48 -1.00 13.06
N ILE A 199 3.44 -1.67 12.42
CA ILE A 199 3.24 -2.96 11.77
C ILE A 199 3.86 -4.03 12.67
N LYS A 200 3.04 -4.90 13.23
CA LYS A 200 3.50 -6.03 14.05
C LYS A 200 3.97 -7.18 13.18
N GLU A 201 3.15 -7.57 12.20
CA GLU A 201 3.44 -8.68 11.31
C GLU A 201 3.13 -8.33 9.86
N PHE A 202 3.90 -8.93 8.97
CA PHE A 202 3.65 -8.89 7.53
C PHE A 202 3.09 -10.22 7.08
N TYR A 203 2.04 -10.14 6.30
CA TYR A 203 1.44 -11.28 5.62
C TYR A 203 1.52 -11.07 4.12
N LEU A 204 1.86 -12.11 3.36
CA LEU A 204 2.06 -12.03 1.91
C LEU A 204 1.32 -13.14 1.20
N ASP A 205 0.58 -12.78 0.15
CA ASP A 205 0.13 -13.65 -0.94
C ASP A 205 0.25 -12.86 -2.25
N GLU A 206 0.79 -13.47 -3.29
CA GLU A 206 0.89 -12.87 -4.63
C GLU A 206 -0.44 -13.13 -5.37
N ILE A 207 -1.29 -12.10 -5.51
CA ILE A 207 -2.65 -12.22 -6.05
C ILE A 207 -2.92 -11.29 -7.22
#